data_19112696d1c5efeca841c553bf044f5e
#
_entry.id   19112696d1c5efeca841c553bf044f5e
#
_cell.length_a   1.000
_cell.length_b   1.000
_cell.length_c   1.000
_cell.angle_alpha   90.00
_cell.angle_beta   90.00
_cell.angle_gamma   90.00
#
_symmetry.space_group_name_H-M   'P 1'
#
loop_
_entity.id
_entity.type
_entity.pdbx_description
1 polymer ?
#
loop_
_entity_poly.entity_id
_entity_poly.type
_entity_poly.pdbx_seq_one_letter_code
_entity_poly.pdbx_strand_id
1 'polypeptide(L)'
;MKTYITLLILIYSMSISAQQPLDTIYANDQKNVALFFPNPIRQGITGASHFVFTYNREKEQYFGLLQAKPGTESNLLTVTNDGKVYSYILKYSEKLTKLNYFIDKNESIGSEQPEHIKQKPVVAPLNEYANRITHFQKMSEYLLSSSFENIATKRKKGIKVQLQKMVYDASEVYLVIEIKNRSGIDFEIDYLNVYRTNGNNKRKASYQRLRQEVIYRYKIPEAIENGQSQRFVYVLPKFVLGDNEKLILELKEINGSRKIIL
;
A
#
# COMPACT_ATOMS: atom_id res chain seq x y z
N MET A 1 -52.57 18.10 -7.28
CA MET A 1 -51.12 18.38 -7.34
C MET A 1 -50.42 18.16 -5.99
N LYS A 2 -50.95 18.65 -4.87
CA LYS A 2 -50.30 18.49 -3.52
C LYS A 2 -50.12 17.03 -3.09
N THR A 3 -51.06 16.15 -3.42
CA THR A 3 -51.03 14.71 -3.08
C THR A 3 -49.93 13.91 -3.83
N TYR A 4 -49.58 14.30 -5.06
CA TYR A 4 -48.52 13.62 -5.85
C TYR A 4 -47.11 14.01 -5.36
N ILE A 5 -46.97 15.24 -4.85
CA ILE A 5 -45.70 15.72 -4.28
C ILE A 5 -45.37 14.99 -2.98
N THR A 6 -46.41 14.77 -2.13
CA THR A 6 -46.23 14.00 -0.87
C THR A 6 -45.88 12.54 -1.15
N LEU A 7 -46.47 11.92 -2.18
CA LEU A 7 -46.16 10.54 -2.58
C LEU A 7 -44.72 10.43 -3.11
N LEU A 8 -44.25 11.42 -3.88
CA LEU A 8 -42.89 11.45 -4.42
C LEU A 8 -41.84 11.58 -3.31
N ILE A 9 -42.11 12.38 -2.29
CA ILE A 9 -41.23 12.56 -1.13
C ILE A 9 -41.17 11.27 -0.30
N LEU A 10 -42.30 10.53 -0.16
CA LEU A 10 -42.34 9.27 0.54
C LEU A 10 -41.53 8.15 -0.14
N ILE A 11 -41.51 8.14 -1.48
CA ILE A 11 -40.72 7.18 -2.26
C ILE A 11 -39.21 7.49 -2.16
N TYR A 12 -38.83 8.76 -2.08
CA TYR A 12 -37.43 9.18 -1.96
C TYR A 12 -36.83 8.87 -0.58
N SER A 13 -37.66 8.78 0.47
CA SER A 13 -37.20 8.46 1.84
C SER A 13 -36.87 6.97 2.05
N MET A 14 -37.23 6.08 1.13
CA MET A 14 -36.92 4.64 1.22
C MET A 14 -35.54 4.23 0.68
N SER A 15 -34.74 5.17 0.16
CA SER A 15 -33.43 4.87 -0.41
C SER A 15 -32.27 5.07 0.59
N ILE A 16 -32.53 5.05 1.91
CA ILE A 16 -31.48 5.06 2.89
C ILE A 16 -30.91 3.63 2.95
N SER A 17 -29.76 3.42 2.28
CA SER A 17 -28.95 2.20 2.44
C SER A 17 -28.46 2.15 3.89
N ALA A 18 -29.21 1.53 4.77
CA ALA A 18 -28.72 1.18 6.08
C ALA A 18 -27.55 0.22 5.91
N GLN A 19 -26.45 0.46 6.60
CA GLN A 19 -25.35 -0.51 6.71
C GLN A 19 -25.94 -1.84 7.18
N GLN A 20 -25.59 -2.93 6.52
CA GLN A 20 -26.03 -4.24 6.96
C GLN A 20 -25.53 -4.47 8.39
N PRO A 21 -26.40 -4.91 9.32
CA PRO A 21 -25.99 -5.21 10.68
C PRO A 21 -24.91 -6.29 10.65
N LEU A 22 -23.87 -6.13 11.47
CA LEU A 22 -22.80 -7.12 11.58
C LEU A 22 -23.37 -8.44 12.14
N ASP A 23 -22.95 -9.54 11.56
CA ASP A 23 -23.30 -10.88 12.03
C ASP A 23 -22.72 -11.15 13.41
N THR A 24 -23.45 -11.92 14.22
CA THR A 24 -23.05 -12.27 15.58
C THR A 24 -22.50 -13.69 15.65
N ILE A 25 -21.34 -13.84 16.26
CA ILE A 25 -20.70 -15.12 16.56
C ILE A 25 -20.75 -15.37 18.06
N TYR A 26 -21.22 -16.56 18.42
CA TYR A 26 -21.30 -16.99 19.81
C TYR A 26 -20.14 -17.91 20.14
N ALA A 27 -19.54 -17.73 21.32
CA ALA A 27 -18.45 -18.55 21.82
C ALA A 27 -18.57 -18.78 23.33
N ASN A 28 -17.84 -19.78 23.86
CA ASN A 28 -17.70 -20.03 25.28
C ASN A 28 -16.29 -20.50 25.64
N ASP A 29 -16.04 -20.79 26.88
CA ASP A 29 -14.76 -21.25 27.43
C ASP A 29 -14.56 -22.78 27.36
N GLN A 30 -15.61 -23.52 27.02
CA GLN A 30 -15.58 -24.99 26.98
C GLN A 30 -15.33 -25.55 25.58
N LYS A 31 -15.62 -24.79 24.53
CA LYS A 31 -15.56 -25.26 23.14
C LYS A 31 -14.84 -24.25 22.24
N ASN A 32 -14.06 -24.77 21.33
CA ASN A 32 -13.48 -23.95 20.26
C ASN A 32 -14.54 -23.72 19.17
N VAL A 33 -14.71 -22.48 18.77
CA VAL A 33 -15.54 -22.10 17.63
C VAL A 33 -14.59 -21.77 16.47
N ALA A 34 -14.69 -22.50 15.37
CA ALA A 34 -13.82 -22.33 14.21
C ALA A 34 -14.46 -21.39 13.18
N LEU A 35 -13.71 -20.38 12.75
CA LEU A 35 -14.08 -19.45 11.69
C LEU A 35 -13.18 -19.70 10.47
N PHE A 36 -13.78 -20.10 9.36
CA PHE A 36 -13.09 -20.40 8.10
C PHE A 36 -13.25 -19.22 7.15
N PHE A 37 -12.13 -18.61 6.75
CA PHE A 37 -12.10 -17.47 5.84
C PHE A 37 -11.77 -17.88 4.42
N PRO A 38 -12.23 -17.14 3.40
CA PRO A 38 -11.96 -17.45 2.00
C PRO A 38 -10.49 -17.30 1.59
N ASN A 39 -9.72 -16.52 2.37
CA ASN A 39 -8.27 -16.34 2.19
C ASN A 39 -7.54 -16.47 3.54
N PRO A 40 -6.23 -16.74 3.54
CA PRO A 40 -5.46 -16.89 4.78
C PRO A 40 -5.56 -15.68 5.69
N ILE A 41 -5.67 -15.93 6.99
CA ILE A 41 -5.73 -14.88 8.01
C ILE A 41 -4.33 -14.26 8.18
N ARG A 42 -4.25 -12.94 8.02
CA ARG A 42 -3.04 -12.18 8.31
C ARG A 42 -3.09 -11.54 9.70
N GLN A 43 -4.26 -11.05 10.10
CA GLN A 43 -4.47 -10.39 11.39
C GLN A 43 -5.86 -10.69 11.94
N GLY A 44 -5.96 -10.90 13.26
CA GLY A 44 -7.22 -11.04 13.98
C GLY A 44 -7.10 -10.34 15.33
N ILE A 45 -8.05 -9.46 15.63
CA ILE A 45 -8.08 -8.64 16.84
C ILE A 45 -9.47 -8.74 17.46
N THR A 46 -9.52 -9.07 18.75
CA THR A 46 -10.76 -8.99 19.56
C THR A 46 -10.79 -7.68 20.35
N GLY A 47 -11.95 -7.05 20.44
CA GLY A 47 -12.10 -5.76 21.12
C GLY A 47 -12.04 -5.87 22.65
N ALA A 48 -12.19 -7.06 23.23
CA ALA A 48 -12.13 -7.27 24.67
C ALA A 48 -11.35 -8.53 25.03
N SER A 49 -10.64 -8.50 26.16
CA SER A 49 -9.70 -9.56 26.60
C SER A 49 -10.35 -10.87 27.00
N HIS A 50 -11.66 -10.89 27.26
CA HIS A 50 -12.41 -12.11 27.57
C HIS A 50 -12.82 -12.90 26.31
N PHE A 51 -12.55 -12.38 25.11
CA PHE A 51 -12.58 -13.11 23.85
C PHE A 51 -11.17 -13.36 23.36
N VAL A 52 -10.86 -14.59 23.00
CA VAL A 52 -9.55 -15.01 22.49
C VAL A 52 -9.71 -15.61 21.11
N PHE A 53 -9.08 -15.00 20.12
CA PHE A 53 -9.03 -15.50 18.74
C PHE A 53 -7.60 -15.89 18.40
N THR A 54 -7.40 -17.16 18.06
CA THR A 54 -6.08 -17.73 17.77
C THR A 54 -6.02 -18.32 16.37
N TYR A 55 -4.92 -18.09 15.67
CA TYR A 55 -4.62 -18.65 14.36
C TYR A 55 -3.09 -18.80 14.21
N ASN A 56 -2.64 -19.60 13.25
CA ASN A 56 -1.22 -19.76 13.00
C ASN A 56 -0.66 -18.50 12.29
N ARG A 57 0.35 -17.86 12.89
CA ARG A 57 1.02 -16.67 12.36
C ARG A 57 2.28 -16.98 11.56
N GLU A 58 2.79 -18.21 11.67
CA GLU A 58 4.02 -18.63 10.99
C GLU A 58 3.74 -19.25 9.62
N LYS A 59 2.56 -19.87 9.48
CA LYS A 59 2.11 -20.50 8.24
C LYS A 59 0.74 -19.95 7.84
N GLU A 60 0.50 -19.81 6.55
CA GLU A 60 -0.80 -19.43 6.05
C GLU A 60 -1.90 -20.39 6.52
N GLN A 61 -2.90 -19.86 7.17
CA GLN A 61 -4.03 -20.62 7.70
C GLN A 61 -5.34 -19.91 7.40
N TYR A 62 -6.28 -20.66 6.85
CA TYR A 62 -7.60 -20.19 6.43
C TYR A 62 -8.63 -20.14 7.56
N PHE A 63 -8.30 -20.65 8.73
CA PHE A 63 -9.20 -20.66 9.87
C PHE A 63 -8.53 -20.19 11.17
N GLY A 64 -9.34 -19.65 12.06
CA GLY A 64 -8.95 -19.34 13.43
C GLY A 64 -9.95 -19.90 14.42
N LEU A 65 -9.52 -20.04 15.67
CA LEU A 65 -10.31 -20.56 16.77
C LEU A 65 -10.67 -19.45 17.74
N LEU A 66 -11.96 -19.34 18.03
CA LEU A 66 -12.51 -18.38 18.98
C LEU A 66 -12.97 -19.07 20.26
N GLN A 67 -12.57 -18.50 21.39
CA GLN A 67 -13.07 -18.85 22.74
C GLN A 67 -13.52 -17.57 23.45
N ALA A 68 -14.43 -17.72 24.42
CA ALA A 68 -14.94 -16.60 25.20
C ALA A 68 -15.15 -16.98 26.65
N LYS A 69 -14.89 -16.05 27.57
CA LYS A 69 -15.36 -16.10 28.97
C LYS A 69 -16.60 -15.24 29.14
N PRO A 70 -17.44 -15.49 30.17
CA PRO A 70 -18.55 -14.61 30.45
C PRO A 70 -18.15 -13.15 30.53
N GLY A 71 -18.91 -12.27 29.87
CA GLY A 71 -18.61 -10.85 29.79
C GLY A 71 -19.58 -10.13 28.84
N THR A 72 -19.37 -8.83 28.67
CA THR A 72 -20.10 -8.00 27.72
C THR A 72 -19.79 -8.36 26.28
N GLU A 73 -20.70 -8.06 25.37
CA GLU A 73 -20.45 -8.22 23.95
C GLU A 73 -19.23 -7.38 23.48
N SER A 74 -18.55 -7.87 22.46
CA SER A 74 -17.39 -7.23 21.86
C SER A 74 -17.41 -7.43 20.36
N ASN A 75 -16.27 -7.21 19.68
CA ASN A 75 -16.15 -7.47 18.27
C ASN A 75 -14.88 -8.26 17.93
N LEU A 76 -14.89 -8.91 16.77
CA LEU A 76 -13.73 -9.46 16.10
C LEU A 76 -13.49 -8.70 14.81
N LEU A 77 -12.30 -8.21 14.61
CA LEU A 77 -11.83 -7.69 13.34
C LEU A 77 -10.77 -8.65 12.78
N THR A 78 -10.99 -9.16 11.57
CA THR A 78 -10.05 -10.05 10.90
C THR A 78 -9.65 -9.46 9.55
N VAL A 79 -8.35 -9.48 9.26
CA VAL A 79 -7.79 -9.06 7.97
C VAL A 79 -7.13 -10.26 7.32
N THR A 80 -7.51 -10.55 6.08
CA THR A 80 -6.93 -11.62 5.28
C THR A 80 -5.72 -11.13 4.47
N ASN A 81 -4.92 -12.04 3.90
CA ASN A 81 -3.69 -11.70 3.18
C ASN A 81 -3.94 -10.89 1.89
N ASP A 82 -5.14 -10.98 1.31
CA ASP A 82 -5.59 -10.14 0.19
C ASP A 82 -6.07 -8.74 0.62
N GLY A 83 -5.95 -8.40 1.92
CA GLY A 83 -6.31 -7.10 2.47
C GLY A 83 -7.81 -6.90 2.73
N LYS A 84 -8.64 -7.94 2.58
CA LYS A 84 -10.06 -7.88 2.92
C LYS A 84 -10.26 -7.86 4.44
N VAL A 85 -11.22 -7.05 4.88
CA VAL A 85 -11.56 -6.86 6.30
C VAL A 85 -12.92 -7.45 6.59
N TYR A 86 -12.98 -8.26 7.63
CA TYR A 86 -14.21 -8.89 8.14
C TYR A 86 -14.44 -8.44 9.59
N SER A 87 -15.68 -8.15 9.93
CA SER A 87 -16.04 -7.71 11.28
C SER A 87 -17.28 -8.42 11.76
N TYR A 88 -17.25 -8.89 13.01
CA TYR A 88 -18.32 -9.63 13.65
C TYR A 88 -18.56 -9.12 15.06
N ILE A 89 -19.80 -9.19 15.53
CA ILE A 89 -20.12 -9.03 16.94
C ILE A 89 -19.85 -10.35 17.66
N LEU A 90 -19.18 -10.30 18.80
CA LEU A 90 -18.89 -11.46 19.63
C LEU A 90 -19.77 -11.45 20.87
N LYS A 91 -20.43 -12.59 21.13
CA LYS A 91 -21.26 -12.79 22.36
C LYS A 91 -20.90 -14.10 23.05
N TYR A 92 -20.86 -14.05 24.37
CA TYR A 92 -20.74 -15.27 25.19
C TYR A 92 -22.10 -15.99 25.18
N SER A 93 -22.06 -17.34 25.09
CA SER A 93 -23.25 -18.20 25.27
C SER A 93 -22.84 -19.54 25.83
N GLU A 94 -23.46 -19.96 26.93
CA GLU A 94 -23.23 -21.29 27.54
C GLU A 94 -23.57 -22.43 26.57
N LYS A 95 -24.63 -22.26 25.78
CA LYS A 95 -25.09 -23.26 24.81
C LYS A 95 -24.78 -22.78 23.40
N LEU A 96 -23.87 -23.49 22.72
CA LEU A 96 -23.51 -23.19 21.34
C LEU A 96 -24.27 -24.12 20.38
N THR A 97 -25.00 -23.52 19.45
CA THR A 97 -25.76 -24.24 18.40
C THR A 97 -24.89 -24.47 17.16
N LYS A 98 -23.84 -23.67 16.99
CA LYS A 98 -22.94 -23.70 15.82
C LYS A 98 -21.48 -23.58 16.30
N LEU A 99 -20.61 -24.49 15.83
CA LEU A 99 -19.19 -24.50 16.18
C LEU A 99 -18.29 -24.13 15.00
N ASN A 100 -18.83 -24.13 13.78
CA ASN A 100 -18.06 -23.81 12.58
C ASN A 100 -18.79 -22.75 11.78
N TYR A 101 -18.08 -21.66 11.46
CA TYR A 101 -18.56 -20.55 10.64
C TYR A 101 -17.73 -20.51 9.36
N PHE A 102 -18.39 -20.63 8.22
CA PHE A 102 -17.74 -20.48 6.90
C PHE A 102 -18.07 -19.10 6.38
N ILE A 103 -17.07 -18.27 6.30
CA ILE A 103 -17.16 -16.85 5.95
C ILE A 103 -17.11 -16.72 4.42
N ASP A 104 -18.11 -16.05 3.85
CA ASP A 104 -18.13 -15.77 2.42
C ASP A 104 -17.32 -14.50 2.07
N LYS A 105 -16.83 -14.42 0.84
CA LYS A 105 -16.10 -13.24 0.34
C LYS A 105 -16.95 -11.96 0.40
N ASN A 106 -18.27 -12.10 0.26
CA ASN A 106 -19.22 -10.98 0.27
C ASN A 106 -19.50 -10.43 1.68
N GLU A 107 -19.10 -11.15 2.73
CA GLU A 107 -19.22 -10.68 4.12
C GLU A 107 -18.11 -9.67 4.49
N SER A 108 -17.15 -9.42 3.60
CA SER A 108 -16.13 -8.40 3.82
C SER A 108 -16.78 -7.02 3.92
N ILE A 109 -16.48 -6.30 5.00
CA ILE A 109 -16.92 -4.91 5.21
C ILE A 109 -16.10 -3.90 4.43
N GLY A 110 -15.00 -4.32 3.77
CA GLY A 110 -14.11 -3.46 2.98
C GLY A 110 -12.71 -4.01 2.84
N SER A 111 -11.78 -3.13 2.53
CA SER A 111 -10.35 -3.44 2.43
C SER A 111 -9.57 -2.55 3.39
N GLU A 112 -8.48 -3.08 3.97
CA GLU A 112 -7.56 -2.30 4.80
C GLU A 112 -6.84 -1.18 4.04
N GLN A 113 -6.60 -1.41 2.76
CA GLN A 113 -6.25 -0.32 1.87
C GLN A 113 -7.57 0.40 1.60
N PRO A 114 -7.73 1.68 2.06
CA PRO A 114 -8.84 2.48 1.62
C PRO A 114 -8.82 2.33 0.10
N GLU A 115 -9.87 1.78 -0.47
CA GLU A 115 -10.04 1.96 -1.89
C GLU A 115 -9.99 3.47 -2.06
N HIS A 116 -8.81 4.01 -2.40
CA HIS A 116 -8.83 5.18 -3.24
C HIS A 116 -9.86 4.79 -4.27
N ILE A 117 -11.01 5.47 -4.25
CA ILE A 117 -12.04 5.32 -5.26
C ILE A 117 -11.23 5.13 -6.51
N LYS A 118 -11.02 3.85 -6.90
CA LYS A 118 -10.56 3.54 -8.24
C LYS A 118 -11.70 4.12 -9.01
N GLN A 119 -11.53 5.39 -9.39
CA GLN A 119 -12.34 5.93 -10.48
C GLN A 119 -12.30 4.78 -11.45
N LYS A 120 -13.45 4.10 -11.52
CA LYS A 120 -13.74 3.01 -12.46
C LYS A 120 -12.88 3.36 -13.66
N PRO A 121 -11.88 2.55 -14.08
CA PRO A 121 -10.99 3.02 -15.11
C PRO A 121 -11.93 3.50 -16.18
N VAL A 122 -12.08 4.83 -16.28
CA VAL A 122 -12.61 5.44 -17.47
C VAL A 122 -11.64 4.85 -18.44
N VAL A 123 -12.10 3.90 -19.29
CA VAL A 123 -11.28 3.40 -20.38
C VAL A 123 -10.96 4.66 -21.13
N ALA A 124 -9.87 5.28 -20.71
CA ALA A 124 -9.37 6.48 -21.31
C ALA A 124 -9.18 6.05 -22.77
N PRO A 125 -9.79 6.74 -23.73
CA PRO A 125 -9.69 6.32 -25.11
C PRO A 125 -8.21 6.08 -25.36
N LEU A 126 -7.85 5.01 -26.06
CA LEU A 126 -6.46 4.55 -26.29
C LEU A 126 -5.49 5.72 -26.58
N ASN A 127 -6.00 6.80 -27.15
CA ASN A 127 -5.29 8.06 -27.43
C ASN A 127 -4.81 8.82 -26.16
N GLU A 128 -5.54 8.78 -25.04
CA GLU A 128 -5.18 9.56 -23.85
C GLU A 128 -4.01 8.94 -23.07
N TYR A 129 -3.96 7.61 -22.99
CA TYR A 129 -2.82 6.90 -22.44
C TYR A 129 -1.57 7.07 -23.31
N ALA A 130 -1.70 6.92 -24.62
CA ALA A 130 -0.60 7.16 -25.57
C ALA A 130 -0.09 8.60 -25.52
N ASN A 131 -1.00 9.59 -25.40
CA ASN A 131 -0.65 11.00 -25.23
C ASN A 131 0.11 11.23 -23.91
N ARG A 132 -0.29 10.58 -22.82
CA ARG A 132 0.39 10.69 -21.53
C ARG A 132 1.80 10.11 -21.56
N ILE A 133 2.00 8.93 -22.15
CA ILE A 133 3.33 8.33 -22.34
C ILE A 133 4.22 9.21 -23.23
N THR A 134 3.66 9.74 -24.32
CA THR A 134 4.37 10.67 -25.21
C THR A 134 4.78 11.96 -24.47
N HIS A 135 3.92 12.46 -23.58
CA HIS A 135 4.24 13.59 -22.73
C HIS A 135 5.39 13.28 -21.77
N PHE A 136 5.34 12.13 -21.07
CA PHE A 136 6.41 11.68 -20.18
C PHE A 136 7.75 11.56 -20.91
N GLN A 137 7.74 11.04 -22.13
CA GLN A 137 8.91 10.93 -22.98
C GLN A 137 9.50 12.29 -23.31
N LYS A 138 8.70 13.19 -23.88
CA LYS A 138 9.14 14.55 -24.25
C LYS A 138 9.69 15.34 -23.08
N MET A 139 8.98 15.30 -21.94
CA MET A 139 9.41 15.97 -20.72
C MET A 139 10.72 15.38 -20.18
N SER A 140 10.85 14.06 -20.19
CA SER A 140 12.08 13.39 -19.76
C SER A 140 13.27 13.72 -20.66
N GLU A 141 13.09 13.79 -21.97
CA GLU A 141 14.12 14.23 -22.94
C GLU A 141 14.56 15.67 -22.70
N TYR A 142 13.59 16.57 -22.52
CA TYR A 142 13.87 17.97 -22.19
C TYR A 142 14.68 18.09 -20.89
N LEU A 143 14.31 17.36 -19.84
CA LEU A 143 15.01 17.40 -18.57
C LEU A 143 16.43 16.82 -18.65
N LEU A 144 16.66 15.79 -19.46
CA LEU A 144 18.00 15.24 -19.70
C LEU A 144 18.89 16.17 -20.53
N SER A 145 18.33 16.95 -21.45
CA SER A 145 19.06 17.91 -22.28
C SER A 145 19.36 19.23 -21.56
N SER A 146 18.57 19.59 -20.56
CA SER A 146 18.74 20.83 -19.81
C SER A 146 19.94 20.75 -18.83
N SER A 147 20.47 21.93 -18.43
CA SER A 147 21.51 22.01 -17.40
C SER A 147 21.08 21.29 -16.12
N PHE A 148 22.03 20.64 -15.46
CA PHE A 148 21.73 19.91 -14.22
C PHE A 148 22.06 20.75 -12.97
N GLU A 149 21.28 20.52 -11.93
CA GLU A 149 21.55 20.96 -10.57
C GLU A 149 22.04 19.78 -9.75
N ASN A 150 22.62 20.03 -8.59
CA ASN A 150 23.02 18.96 -7.68
C ASN A 150 22.22 19.07 -6.39
N ILE A 151 21.07 18.40 -6.33
CA ILE A 151 20.22 18.39 -5.14
C ILE A 151 20.85 17.54 -4.05
N ALA A 152 21.30 16.32 -4.40
CA ALA A 152 21.90 15.40 -3.44
C ALA A 152 22.88 14.44 -4.14
N THR A 153 23.95 14.08 -3.44
CA THR A 153 24.94 13.12 -3.94
C THR A 153 25.40 12.16 -2.84
N LYS A 154 25.47 10.89 -3.17
CA LYS A 154 26.08 9.86 -2.33
C LYS A 154 27.09 9.04 -3.11
N ARG A 155 28.23 8.75 -2.46
CA ARG A 155 29.28 7.88 -2.99
C ARG A 155 29.55 6.75 -2.01
N LYS A 156 29.63 5.53 -2.53
CA LYS A 156 29.97 4.34 -1.74
C LYS A 156 30.53 3.25 -2.64
N LYS A 157 31.66 2.65 -2.25
CA LYS A 157 32.31 1.53 -2.97
C LYS A 157 32.49 1.82 -4.48
N GLY A 158 32.97 3.01 -4.84
CA GLY A 158 33.19 3.42 -6.23
C GLY A 158 31.94 3.80 -7.04
N ILE A 159 30.76 3.65 -6.49
CA ILE A 159 29.50 4.07 -7.13
C ILE A 159 29.09 5.43 -6.59
N LYS A 160 28.75 6.37 -7.50
CA LYS A 160 28.14 7.67 -7.18
C LYS A 160 26.71 7.65 -7.65
N VAL A 161 25.76 7.94 -6.77
CA VAL A 161 24.35 8.23 -7.08
C VAL A 161 24.11 9.70 -6.84
N GLN A 162 23.45 10.37 -7.75
CA GLN A 162 23.17 11.80 -7.70
C GLN A 162 21.72 12.05 -8.13
N LEU A 163 20.97 12.75 -7.30
CA LEU A 163 19.70 13.38 -7.68
C LEU A 163 20.03 14.76 -8.23
N GLN A 164 19.83 14.93 -9.53
CA GLN A 164 20.17 16.18 -10.23
C GLN A 164 19.01 17.17 -10.26
N LYS A 165 17.78 16.66 -10.45
CA LYS A 165 16.58 17.51 -10.50
C LYS A 165 15.39 16.80 -9.86
N MET A 166 14.49 17.59 -9.33
CA MET A 166 13.13 17.19 -8.95
C MET A 166 12.18 18.26 -9.48
N VAL A 167 11.42 17.94 -10.53
CA VAL A 167 10.56 18.89 -11.25
C VAL A 167 9.12 18.41 -11.16
N TYR A 168 8.23 19.31 -10.82
CA TYR A 168 6.79 19.05 -10.79
C TYR A 168 6.15 19.52 -12.10
N ASP A 169 5.35 18.64 -12.70
CA ASP A 169 4.57 18.94 -13.88
C ASP A 169 3.19 18.28 -13.75
N ALA A 170 2.14 19.10 -13.79
CA ALA A 170 0.76 18.68 -13.57
C ALA A 170 0.57 17.76 -12.34
N SER A 171 0.25 16.49 -12.57
CA SER A 171 0.00 15.45 -11.56
C SER A 171 1.21 14.57 -11.28
N GLU A 172 2.37 14.89 -11.80
CA GLU A 172 3.58 14.10 -11.70
C GLU A 172 4.77 14.87 -11.11
N VAL A 173 5.75 14.10 -10.63
CA VAL A 173 7.08 14.58 -10.28
C VAL A 173 8.12 13.78 -11.04
N TYR A 174 9.07 14.49 -11.63
CA TYR A 174 10.18 13.95 -12.43
C TYR A 174 11.47 14.03 -11.63
N LEU A 175 12.12 12.89 -11.44
CA LEU A 175 13.42 12.81 -10.78
C LEU A 175 14.49 12.50 -11.83
N VAL A 176 15.39 13.45 -12.07
CA VAL A 176 16.57 13.22 -12.91
C VAL A 176 17.68 12.67 -12.04
N ILE A 177 18.11 11.47 -12.35
CA ILE A 177 19.08 10.72 -11.56
C ILE A 177 20.30 10.37 -12.43
N GLU A 178 21.49 10.53 -11.87
CA GLU A 178 22.74 10.05 -12.46
C GLU A 178 23.35 8.97 -11.56
N ILE A 179 23.77 7.88 -12.19
CA ILE A 179 24.62 6.89 -11.54
C ILE A 179 25.95 6.86 -12.30
N LYS A 180 27.06 6.94 -11.57
CA LYS A 180 28.42 6.82 -12.11
C LYS A 180 29.16 5.68 -11.44
N ASN A 181 29.73 4.79 -12.23
CA ASN A 181 30.53 3.67 -11.76
C ASN A 181 32.04 3.96 -11.93
N ARG A 182 32.78 3.92 -10.83
CA ARG A 182 34.26 3.98 -10.76
C ARG A 182 34.78 2.92 -9.79
N SER A 183 34.17 1.75 -9.78
CA SER A 183 34.47 0.70 -8.81
C SER A 183 35.47 -0.35 -9.27
N GLY A 184 35.91 -0.27 -10.55
CA GLY A 184 36.80 -1.25 -11.16
C GLY A 184 36.08 -2.42 -11.84
N ILE A 185 34.81 -2.63 -11.58
CA ILE A 185 33.95 -3.66 -12.16
C ILE A 185 32.58 -3.08 -12.53
N ASP A 186 31.85 -3.77 -13.39
CA ASP A 186 30.50 -3.36 -13.79
C ASP A 186 29.52 -3.39 -12.60
N PHE A 187 28.51 -2.56 -12.68
CA PHE A 187 27.48 -2.45 -11.68
C PHE A 187 26.13 -2.80 -12.29
N GLU A 188 25.65 -4.01 -12.02
CA GLU A 188 24.34 -4.49 -12.45
C GLU A 188 23.27 -4.04 -11.44
N ILE A 189 22.21 -3.40 -11.92
CA ILE A 189 21.18 -2.81 -11.07
C ILE A 189 20.10 -3.86 -10.78
N ASP A 190 19.97 -4.24 -9.50
CA ASP A 190 18.83 -5.02 -9.00
C ASP A 190 17.58 -4.12 -8.92
N TYR A 191 17.70 -3.01 -8.18
CA TYR A 191 16.65 -2.01 -8.10
C TYR A 191 17.17 -0.63 -7.73
N LEU A 192 16.41 0.37 -8.13
CA LEU A 192 16.43 1.71 -7.57
C LEU A 192 15.03 2.05 -7.05
N ASN A 193 14.86 2.02 -5.75
CA ASN A 193 13.59 2.35 -5.10
C ASN A 193 13.60 3.77 -4.56
N VAL A 194 12.45 4.42 -4.66
CA VAL A 194 12.20 5.76 -4.13
C VAL A 194 11.32 5.63 -2.89
N TYR A 195 11.70 6.29 -1.79
CA TYR A 195 10.93 6.31 -0.56
C TYR A 195 10.73 7.73 -0.06
N ARG A 196 9.58 7.98 0.51
CA ARG A 196 9.32 9.13 1.36
C ARG A 196 9.39 8.68 2.81
N THR A 197 10.16 9.37 3.63
CA THR A 197 10.36 9.02 5.04
C THR A 197 9.95 10.18 5.92
N ASN A 198 9.32 9.86 7.04
CA ASN A 198 8.95 10.81 8.08
C ASN A 198 9.55 10.35 9.43
N GLY A 199 10.02 11.28 10.22
CA GLY A 199 10.60 11.02 11.54
C GLY A 199 12.10 10.76 11.53
N ASN A 200 12.66 10.49 12.74
CA ASN A 200 14.10 10.29 12.95
C ASN A 200 14.40 8.84 13.35
N ASN A 201 15.15 8.14 12.51
CA ASN A 201 15.57 6.74 12.73
C ASN A 201 16.44 6.53 14.00
N LYS A 202 17.00 7.61 14.59
CA LYS A 202 17.86 7.56 15.79
C LYS A 202 17.12 7.75 17.11
N ARG A 203 15.88 8.19 17.08
CA ARG A 203 15.03 8.35 18.26
C ARG A 203 13.90 7.31 18.20
N LYS A 204 13.43 6.80 19.35
CA LYS A 204 12.27 5.91 19.47
C LYS A 204 10.92 6.55 19.02
N ALA A 205 10.97 7.67 18.30
CA ALA A 205 9.82 8.31 17.65
C ALA A 205 9.47 7.55 16.38
N SER A 206 8.20 7.52 16.02
CA SER A 206 7.68 6.80 14.86
C SER A 206 8.41 7.20 13.59
N TYR A 207 9.14 6.24 13.01
CA TYR A 207 9.79 6.36 11.72
C TYR A 207 8.94 5.65 10.69
N GLN A 208 8.45 6.38 9.70
CA GLN A 208 7.71 5.82 8.57
C GLN A 208 8.56 5.89 7.31
N ARG A 209 8.55 4.82 6.55
CA ARG A 209 9.22 4.71 5.25
C ARG A 209 8.23 4.18 4.23
N LEU A 210 7.72 5.06 3.36
CA LEU A 210 6.71 4.76 2.36
C LEU A 210 7.36 4.67 0.99
N ARG A 211 7.29 3.50 0.35
CA ARG A 211 7.75 3.33 -1.03
C ARG A 211 6.86 4.11 -1.96
N GLN A 212 7.48 4.85 -2.88
CA GLN A 212 6.79 5.58 -3.93
C GLN A 212 6.75 4.72 -5.19
N GLU A 213 5.60 4.69 -5.84
CA GLU A 213 5.42 4.00 -7.12
C GLU A 213 6.05 4.81 -8.24
N VAL A 214 6.84 4.15 -9.10
CA VAL A 214 7.39 4.76 -10.32
C VAL A 214 6.50 4.38 -11.48
N ILE A 215 5.73 5.35 -12.00
CA ILE A 215 4.75 5.15 -13.07
C ILE A 215 5.38 5.10 -14.46
N TYR A 216 6.54 5.74 -14.64
CA TYR A 216 7.29 5.70 -15.89
C TYR A 216 8.80 5.78 -15.64
N ARG A 217 9.58 5.05 -16.45
CA ARG A 217 11.05 5.00 -16.40
C ARG A 217 11.60 5.32 -17.76
N TYR A 218 12.42 6.37 -17.85
CA TYR A 218 13.02 6.80 -19.11
C TYR A 218 14.54 6.61 -19.11
N LYS A 219 15.04 5.81 -20.06
CA LYS A 219 16.47 5.48 -20.26
C LYS A 219 17.15 4.90 -19.02
N ILE A 220 16.43 4.12 -18.20
CA ILE A 220 17.05 3.43 -17.08
C ILE A 220 18.02 2.35 -17.60
N PRO A 221 19.28 2.30 -17.13
CA PRO A 221 20.20 1.23 -17.48
C PRO A 221 19.94 -0.02 -16.66
N GLU A 222 20.18 -1.19 -17.22
CA GLU A 222 20.25 -2.46 -16.48
C GLU A 222 21.60 -2.61 -15.78
N ALA A 223 22.67 -2.15 -16.43
CA ALA A 223 24.02 -2.14 -15.88
C ALA A 223 24.75 -0.84 -16.22
N ILE A 224 25.79 -0.51 -15.46
CA ILE A 224 26.69 0.62 -15.70
C ILE A 224 28.12 0.08 -15.70
N GLU A 225 28.73 0.09 -16.85
CA GLU A 225 30.09 -0.36 -17.02
C GLU A 225 31.09 0.47 -16.21
N ASN A 226 32.21 -0.13 -15.85
CA ASN A 226 33.27 0.58 -15.14
C ASN A 226 33.75 1.81 -15.90
N GLY A 227 33.85 2.94 -15.23
CA GLY A 227 34.23 4.24 -15.79
C GLY A 227 33.06 5.04 -16.37
N GLN A 228 31.92 4.43 -16.65
CA GLN A 228 30.77 5.05 -17.29
C GLN A 228 29.83 5.75 -16.29
N SER A 229 28.98 6.61 -16.86
CA SER A 229 27.88 7.23 -16.13
C SER A 229 26.64 7.25 -17.00
N GLN A 230 25.48 7.06 -16.36
CA GLN A 230 24.19 7.09 -17.03
C GLN A 230 23.23 8.03 -16.30
N ARG A 231 22.56 8.88 -17.10
CA ARG A 231 21.47 9.75 -16.64
C ARG A 231 20.14 9.20 -17.14
N PHE A 232 19.14 9.23 -16.29
CA PHE A 232 17.78 8.74 -16.58
C PHE A 232 16.74 9.47 -15.76
N VAL A 233 15.47 9.26 -16.08
CA VAL A 233 14.36 9.93 -15.40
C VAL A 233 13.37 8.91 -14.85
N TYR A 234 12.97 9.11 -13.60
CA TYR A 234 11.81 8.48 -12.99
C TYR A 234 10.66 9.46 -12.93
N VAL A 235 9.47 9.02 -13.33
CA VAL A 235 8.23 9.75 -13.20
C VAL A 235 7.37 9.07 -12.14
N LEU A 236 6.93 9.84 -11.15
CA LEU A 236 6.12 9.37 -10.04
C LEU A 236 4.84 10.22 -9.94
N PRO A 237 3.77 9.72 -9.32
CA PRO A 237 2.65 10.56 -8.91
C PRO A 237 3.14 11.71 -8.04
N LYS A 238 2.53 12.88 -8.20
CA LYS A 238 2.90 14.08 -7.44
C LYS A 238 2.77 13.85 -5.95
N PHE A 239 3.80 14.23 -5.23
CA PHE A 239 3.81 14.31 -3.77
C PHE A 239 4.51 15.60 -3.33
N VAL A 240 4.18 16.09 -2.17
CA VAL A 240 4.86 17.22 -1.52
C VAL A 240 5.52 16.69 -0.26
N LEU A 241 6.77 17.05 -0.05
CA LEU A 241 7.49 16.72 1.19
C LEU A 241 7.10 17.72 2.28
N GLY A 242 6.64 17.23 3.42
CA GLY A 242 6.45 18.03 4.62
C GLY A 242 7.78 18.37 5.28
N ASP A 243 7.77 19.30 6.26
CA ASP A 243 8.97 19.83 6.92
C ASP A 243 9.88 18.75 7.53
N ASN A 244 9.31 17.64 7.99
CA ASN A 244 10.04 16.52 8.60
C ASN A 244 10.19 15.31 7.65
N GLU A 245 9.79 15.45 6.40
CA GLU A 245 9.87 14.38 5.41
C GLU A 245 11.13 14.51 4.55
N LYS A 246 11.64 13.35 4.11
CA LYS A 246 12.81 13.26 3.22
C LYS A 246 12.53 12.28 2.10
N LEU A 247 13.05 12.60 0.94
CA LEU A 247 13.14 11.67 -0.19
C LEU A 247 14.40 10.81 -0.03
N ILE A 248 14.27 9.50 -0.18
CA ILE A 248 15.38 8.56 -0.13
C ILE A 248 15.39 7.76 -1.43
N LEU A 249 16.55 7.71 -2.07
CA LEU A 249 16.83 6.82 -3.20
C LEU A 249 17.68 5.65 -2.69
N GLU A 250 17.19 4.43 -2.84
CA GLU A 250 17.90 3.21 -2.46
C GLU A 250 18.26 2.41 -3.71
N LEU A 251 19.54 2.41 -4.06
CA LEU A 251 20.11 1.63 -5.15
C LEU A 251 20.76 0.37 -4.61
N LYS A 252 20.49 -0.79 -5.25
CA LYS A 252 21.11 -2.06 -4.92
C LYS A 252 21.58 -2.78 -6.18
N GLU A 253 22.68 -3.51 -6.04
CA GLU A 253 23.29 -4.36 -7.06
C GLU A 253 22.70 -5.77 -7.04
N ILE A 254 22.56 -6.39 -8.24
CA ILE A 254 22.30 -7.83 -8.39
C ILE A 254 23.55 -8.59 -7.91
N ASN A 255 23.38 -9.74 -7.32
CA ASN A 255 24.47 -10.66 -6.94
C ASN A 255 25.62 -10.04 -6.13
N GLY A 256 25.43 -8.82 -5.61
CA GLY A 256 26.45 -8.09 -4.87
C GLY A 256 25.95 -7.48 -3.55
N SER A 257 26.90 -7.05 -2.72
CA SER A 257 26.61 -6.39 -1.44
C SER A 257 26.60 -4.85 -1.54
N ARG A 258 26.73 -4.29 -2.75
CA ARG A 258 26.77 -2.84 -2.95
C ARG A 258 25.36 -2.26 -2.86
N LYS A 259 25.11 -1.57 -1.77
CA LYS A 259 23.86 -0.85 -1.53
C LYS A 259 24.18 0.60 -1.16
N ILE A 260 23.55 1.54 -1.87
CA ILE A 260 23.72 2.98 -1.71
C ILE A 260 22.36 3.58 -1.33
N ILE A 261 22.36 4.42 -0.31
CA ILE A 261 21.19 5.16 0.15
C ILE A 261 21.54 6.64 0.08
N LEU A 262 20.86 7.38 -0.79
CA LEU A 262 20.93 8.81 -0.98
C LEU A 262 19.75 9.48 -0.30
#